data_d579fc381f9b483bd0700b26a6bd9252
#
_entry.id   d579fc381f9b483bd0700b26a6bd9252
#
_cell.length_a   1.000
_cell.length_b   1.000
_cell.length_c   1.000
_cell.angle_alpha   90.00
_cell.angle_beta   90.00
_cell.angle_gamma   90.00
#
_symmetry.space_group_name_H-M   'P 1'
#
loop_
_entity.id
_entity.type
_entity.pdbx_description
1 polymer ?
#
loop_
_entity_poly.entity_id
_entity_poly.type
_entity_poly.pdbx_seq_one_letter_code
_entity_poly.pdbx_strand_id
1 'polypeptide(L)'
;CCFLSMFSPILSYLFSIFVLIFFNKELSKVDLLRVGYVLVISYSLLLIYSSRSFEDELSHDLSTYFYEYAKMTTMDVEQYKIFGDGLEVGYHVLYTAVAYFLPNIEPIDLAICNVVIILALFYIWIENYLFINDEYKNDKAIICALIFIFFSFVSMGYLQRQALSIVFLLYALSTKRFASFLIFASLSTVFHLTSLPLIILYKLLARIKISFSRMLVFLIVFVLVFLLIRYYFYGLISLVMGSGLSIPGIHKLNFYSEFNFSVLSVKNLVLNLLLLSILVLNWSRVDLFWRNIILFSMLTYFVFLGVPLLSERINFILFFLFGFFFYLVSIKASNNMLNRRVYISFILLYFSLDCFKSVVMATTSEYEYWNAFDFIGYYPFYYFDLL
;
A
#
# COMPACT_ATOMS: atom_id res chain seq x y z
N CYS A 1 -12.90 16.19 -15.70
CA CYS A 1 -12.86 15.17 -14.65
C CYS A 1 -13.99 15.36 -13.63
N CYS A 2 -14.06 16.48 -12.90
CA CYS A 2 -15.14 16.72 -11.92
C CYS A 2 -16.55 16.56 -12.51
N PHE A 3 -16.78 17.01 -13.75
CA PHE A 3 -18.05 16.79 -14.45
C PHE A 3 -18.31 15.30 -14.73
N LEU A 4 -17.29 14.57 -15.12
CA LEU A 4 -17.40 13.13 -15.35
C LEU A 4 -17.68 12.36 -14.06
N SER A 5 -17.17 12.80 -12.89
CA SER A 5 -17.44 12.11 -11.63
C SER A 5 -18.90 12.21 -11.19
N MET A 6 -19.66 13.20 -11.69
CA MET A 6 -21.11 13.30 -11.44
C MET A 6 -21.88 12.15 -12.11
N PHE A 7 -21.40 11.64 -13.26
CA PHE A 7 -22.08 10.63 -14.06
C PHE A 7 -21.41 9.26 -14.01
N SER A 8 -20.10 9.19 -13.74
CA SER A 8 -19.36 7.95 -13.62
C SER A 8 -18.06 8.13 -12.84
N PRO A 9 -17.98 7.64 -11.60
CA PRO A 9 -16.74 7.62 -10.83
C PRO A 9 -15.61 6.88 -11.55
N ILE A 10 -15.93 5.77 -12.24
CA ILE A 10 -14.97 4.94 -12.98
C ILE A 10 -14.36 5.71 -14.15
N LEU A 11 -15.19 6.35 -14.98
CA LEU A 11 -14.72 7.17 -16.10
C LEU A 11 -13.90 8.37 -15.61
N SER A 12 -14.32 8.98 -14.52
CA SER A 12 -13.60 10.10 -13.91
C SER A 12 -12.20 9.67 -13.47
N TYR A 13 -12.09 8.52 -12.81
CA TYR A 13 -10.82 7.92 -12.41
C TYR A 13 -9.92 7.65 -13.60
N LEU A 14 -10.41 6.89 -14.59
CA LEU A 14 -9.68 6.57 -15.81
C LEU A 14 -9.17 7.82 -16.52
N PHE A 15 -10.08 8.77 -16.79
CA PHE A 15 -9.74 9.99 -17.50
C PHE A 15 -8.72 10.85 -16.74
N SER A 16 -8.84 10.93 -15.41
CA SER A 16 -7.90 11.69 -14.58
C SER A 16 -6.48 11.11 -14.62
N ILE A 17 -6.35 9.78 -14.59
CA ILE A 17 -5.06 9.09 -14.76
C ILE A 17 -4.46 9.39 -16.15
N PHE A 18 -5.26 9.30 -17.22
CA PHE A 18 -4.79 9.62 -18.57
C PHE A 18 -4.31 11.07 -18.66
N VAL A 19 -5.06 12.02 -18.10
CA VAL A 19 -4.68 13.44 -18.11
C VAL A 19 -3.36 13.68 -17.35
N LEU A 20 -3.17 13.08 -16.17
CA LEU A 20 -1.91 13.18 -15.43
C LEU A 20 -0.71 12.64 -16.21
N ILE A 21 -0.89 11.59 -17.00
CA ILE A 21 0.18 10.99 -17.80
C ILE A 21 0.46 11.80 -19.07
N PHE A 22 -0.57 12.14 -19.84
CA PHE A 22 -0.39 12.82 -21.14
C PHE A 22 0.01 14.28 -20.99
N PHE A 23 -0.50 14.98 -19.99
CA PHE A 23 -0.18 16.38 -19.69
C PHE A 23 0.82 16.50 -18.53
N ASN A 24 1.70 15.49 -18.36
CA ASN A 24 2.65 15.44 -17.26
C ASN A 24 3.48 16.71 -17.11
N LYS A 25 4.02 17.26 -18.20
CA LYS A 25 4.92 18.44 -18.15
C LYS A 25 4.20 19.68 -17.66
N GLU A 26 2.98 19.90 -18.08
CA GLU A 26 2.14 21.04 -17.74
C GLU A 26 1.66 20.93 -16.30
N LEU A 27 1.13 19.78 -15.94
CA LEU A 27 0.59 19.53 -14.61
C LEU A 27 1.67 19.39 -13.53
N SER A 28 2.88 18.99 -13.90
CA SER A 28 4.01 18.99 -12.96
C SER A 28 4.49 20.40 -12.57
N LYS A 29 4.14 21.42 -13.36
CA LYS A 29 4.47 22.83 -13.09
C LYS A 29 3.37 23.55 -12.32
N VAL A 30 2.12 23.08 -12.40
CA VAL A 30 0.95 23.72 -11.81
C VAL A 30 0.42 22.84 -10.68
N ASP A 31 0.98 23.04 -9.47
CA ASP A 31 0.68 22.21 -8.31
C ASP A 31 -0.83 22.14 -8.00
N LEU A 32 -1.55 23.27 -8.10
CA LEU A 32 -2.99 23.32 -7.83
C LEU A 32 -3.81 22.41 -8.76
N LEU A 33 -3.49 22.37 -10.05
CA LEU A 33 -4.20 21.51 -11.00
C LEU A 33 -3.86 20.03 -10.73
N ARG A 34 -2.59 19.70 -10.46
CA ARG A 34 -2.20 18.33 -10.11
C ARG A 34 -2.92 17.84 -8.88
N VAL A 35 -2.93 18.64 -7.80
CA VAL A 35 -3.67 18.34 -6.57
C VAL A 35 -5.16 18.14 -6.86
N GLY A 36 -5.76 19.00 -7.69
CA GLY A 36 -7.14 18.87 -8.12
C GLY A 36 -7.44 17.50 -8.78
N TYR A 37 -6.57 17.04 -9.70
CA TYR A 37 -6.73 15.72 -10.32
C TYR A 37 -6.55 14.57 -9.31
N VAL A 38 -5.60 14.69 -8.39
CA VAL A 38 -5.42 13.70 -7.32
C VAL A 38 -6.65 13.61 -6.42
N LEU A 39 -7.25 14.76 -6.07
CA LEU A 39 -8.50 14.77 -5.29
C LEU A 39 -9.66 14.11 -6.05
N VAL A 40 -9.79 14.36 -7.36
CA VAL A 40 -10.83 13.70 -8.19
C VAL A 40 -10.60 12.19 -8.26
N ILE A 41 -9.36 11.74 -8.42
CA ILE A 41 -9.00 10.32 -8.39
C ILE A 41 -9.38 9.71 -7.04
N SER A 42 -8.96 10.36 -5.95
CA SER A 42 -9.23 9.90 -4.59
C SER A 42 -10.72 9.80 -4.30
N TYR A 43 -11.47 10.82 -4.67
CA TYR A 43 -12.93 10.84 -4.54
C TYR A 43 -13.59 9.70 -5.34
N SER A 44 -13.21 9.53 -6.60
CA SER A 44 -13.75 8.46 -7.45
C SER A 44 -13.47 7.06 -6.87
N LEU A 45 -12.25 6.83 -6.39
CA LEU A 45 -11.87 5.56 -5.78
C LEU A 45 -12.56 5.33 -4.41
N LEU A 46 -12.78 6.39 -3.63
CA LEU A 46 -13.53 6.29 -2.38
C LEU A 46 -15.00 5.93 -2.64
N LEU A 47 -15.64 6.54 -3.63
CA LEU A 47 -17.00 6.17 -4.03
C LEU A 47 -17.10 4.71 -4.45
N ILE A 48 -16.18 4.25 -5.32
CA ILE A 48 -16.13 2.85 -5.75
C ILE A 48 -15.92 1.94 -4.53
N TYR A 49 -15.09 2.34 -3.57
CA TYR A 49 -14.84 1.57 -2.37
C TYR A 49 -16.04 1.54 -1.42
N SER A 50 -16.78 2.66 -1.28
CA SER A 50 -17.94 2.78 -0.39
C SER A 50 -19.16 1.96 -0.83
N SER A 51 -19.25 1.59 -2.11
CA SER A 51 -20.33 0.75 -2.63
C SER A 51 -20.19 -0.75 -2.27
N ARG A 52 -19.12 -1.12 -1.57
CA ARG A 52 -18.84 -2.50 -1.21
C ARG A 52 -19.72 -2.98 -0.07
N SER A 53 -20.32 -4.16 -0.21
CA SER A 53 -20.99 -4.84 0.89
C SER A 53 -19.97 -5.48 1.83
N PHE A 54 -20.15 -5.28 3.14
CA PHE A 54 -19.29 -5.85 4.18
C PHE A 54 -19.94 -6.99 4.97
N GLU A 55 -21.16 -7.40 4.62
CA GLU A 55 -21.91 -8.40 5.39
C GLU A 55 -21.17 -9.73 5.48
N ASP A 56 -20.56 -10.19 4.40
CA ASP A 56 -19.82 -11.44 4.34
C ASP A 56 -18.35 -11.32 4.83
N GLU A 57 -17.84 -10.12 5.00
CA GLU A 57 -16.44 -9.83 5.29
C GLU A 57 -16.16 -9.49 6.77
N LEU A 58 -17.19 -9.45 7.60
CA LEU A 58 -17.06 -9.24 9.06
C LEU A 58 -16.25 -10.35 9.78
N SER A 59 -15.84 -11.41 9.08
CA SER A 59 -14.94 -12.45 9.62
C SER A 59 -13.45 -12.07 9.63
N HIS A 60 -13.08 -10.90 9.09
CA HIS A 60 -11.69 -10.47 8.91
C HIS A 60 -11.23 -9.38 9.89
N ASP A 61 -10.02 -8.86 9.68
CA ASP A 61 -9.43 -7.80 10.52
C ASP A 61 -10.36 -6.58 10.71
N LEU A 62 -11.21 -6.25 9.73
CA LEU A 62 -12.17 -5.14 9.82
C LEU A 62 -13.20 -5.35 10.92
N SER A 63 -13.71 -6.58 11.11
CA SER A 63 -14.66 -6.88 12.19
C SER A 63 -14.06 -6.60 13.57
N THR A 64 -12.78 -6.96 13.75
CA THR A 64 -12.06 -6.68 14.99
C THR A 64 -11.93 -5.17 15.21
N TYR A 65 -11.57 -4.41 14.18
CA TYR A 65 -11.46 -2.97 14.27
C TYR A 65 -12.79 -2.30 14.58
N PHE A 66 -13.86 -2.73 13.93
CA PHE A 66 -15.19 -2.16 14.14
C PHE A 66 -15.73 -2.50 15.53
N TYR A 67 -15.58 -3.74 15.99
CA TYR A 67 -15.97 -4.15 17.33
C TYR A 67 -15.23 -3.35 18.42
N GLU A 68 -13.92 -3.14 18.23
CA GLU A 68 -13.12 -2.32 19.14
C GLU A 68 -13.50 -0.84 19.07
N TYR A 69 -13.78 -0.32 17.86
CA TYR A 69 -14.26 1.05 17.69
C TYR A 69 -15.54 1.33 18.45
N ALA A 70 -16.51 0.42 18.36
CA ALA A 70 -17.77 0.55 19.10
C ALA A 70 -17.57 0.64 20.64
N LYS A 71 -16.52 0.00 21.16
CA LYS A 71 -16.16 0.09 22.59
C LYS A 71 -15.35 1.35 22.94
N MET A 72 -14.69 1.99 22.01
CA MET A 72 -13.86 3.18 22.27
C MET A 72 -14.68 4.35 22.79
N THR A 73 -15.99 4.38 22.53
CA THR A 73 -16.91 5.36 23.10
C THR A 73 -17.05 5.26 24.62
N THR A 74 -16.76 4.08 25.21
CA THR A 74 -16.87 3.84 26.65
C THR A 74 -15.60 4.16 27.44
N MET A 75 -14.50 4.47 26.77
CA MET A 75 -13.18 4.81 27.35
C MET A 75 -12.64 3.77 28.35
N ASP A 76 -12.91 2.47 28.13
CA ASP A 76 -12.41 1.41 29.00
C ASP A 76 -10.91 1.17 28.76
N VAL A 77 -10.12 1.28 29.83
CA VAL A 77 -8.64 1.17 29.79
C VAL A 77 -8.17 -0.24 29.40
N GLU A 78 -8.94 -1.29 29.65
CA GLU A 78 -8.56 -2.65 29.28
C GLU A 78 -8.49 -2.84 27.76
N GLN A 79 -9.20 -2.04 26.98
CA GLN A 79 -9.23 -2.10 25.53
C GLN A 79 -7.89 -1.71 24.90
N TYR A 80 -7.07 -0.89 25.56
CA TYR A 80 -5.74 -0.53 25.06
C TYR A 80 -4.78 -1.72 24.97
N LYS A 81 -5.09 -2.85 25.63
CA LYS A 81 -4.26 -4.05 25.62
C LYS A 81 -4.50 -5.01 24.45
N ILE A 82 -5.53 -4.77 23.65
CA ILE A 82 -5.98 -5.73 22.61
C ILE A 82 -4.97 -5.87 21.48
N PHE A 83 -4.30 -4.79 21.10
CA PHE A 83 -3.36 -4.81 20.01
C PHE A 83 -1.90 -4.78 20.50
N GLY A 84 -1.10 -5.79 20.04
CA GLY A 84 0.32 -5.87 20.35
C GLY A 84 0.62 -5.92 21.85
N ASP A 85 -0.21 -6.59 22.62
CA ASP A 85 -0.09 -6.70 24.08
C ASP A 85 -0.02 -5.33 24.79
N GLY A 86 -0.74 -4.35 24.28
CA GLY A 86 -0.80 -2.98 24.81
C GLY A 86 0.31 -2.05 24.31
N LEU A 87 1.15 -2.48 23.38
CA LEU A 87 2.19 -1.64 22.80
C LEU A 87 1.74 -0.87 21.55
N GLU A 88 0.70 -1.38 20.85
CA GLU A 88 0.14 -0.75 19.65
C GLU A 88 -1.02 0.21 19.98
N VAL A 89 -0.76 1.19 20.83
CA VAL A 89 -1.79 2.12 21.35
C VAL A 89 -2.22 3.20 20.33
N GLY A 90 -1.46 3.39 19.25
CA GLY A 90 -1.70 4.49 18.29
C GLY A 90 -3.08 4.43 17.64
N TYR A 91 -3.55 3.22 17.31
CA TYR A 91 -4.88 3.03 16.75
C TYR A 91 -5.98 3.44 17.75
N HIS A 92 -5.89 2.99 18.98
CA HIS A 92 -6.87 3.34 20.02
C HIS A 92 -6.93 4.83 20.27
N VAL A 93 -5.79 5.49 20.40
CA VAL A 93 -5.75 6.95 20.65
C VAL A 93 -6.40 7.71 19.49
N LEU A 94 -6.06 7.37 18.24
CA LEU A 94 -6.64 8.04 17.07
C LEU A 94 -8.15 7.80 16.98
N TYR A 95 -8.58 6.56 17.10
CA TYR A 95 -9.97 6.20 16.88
C TYR A 95 -10.89 6.48 18.08
N THR A 96 -10.36 6.61 19.29
CA THR A 96 -11.10 7.19 20.42
C THR A 96 -11.47 8.66 20.10
N ALA A 97 -10.55 9.42 19.51
CA ALA A 97 -10.85 10.78 19.07
C ALA A 97 -11.89 10.79 17.93
N VAL A 98 -11.79 9.87 16.96
CA VAL A 98 -12.79 9.75 15.88
C VAL A 98 -14.15 9.35 16.44
N ALA A 99 -14.21 8.37 17.35
CA ALA A 99 -15.44 7.89 17.97
C ALA A 99 -16.15 8.95 18.81
N TYR A 100 -15.42 9.91 19.37
CA TYR A 100 -16.01 11.05 20.07
C TYR A 100 -16.85 11.93 19.13
N PHE A 101 -16.43 12.11 17.87
CA PHE A 101 -17.14 12.91 16.88
C PHE A 101 -18.15 12.09 16.06
N LEU A 102 -17.89 10.81 15.86
CA LEU A 102 -18.66 9.91 15.00
C LEU A 102 -19.01 8.59 15.75
N PRO A 103 -19.83 8.64 16.82
CA PRO A 103 -20.02 7.47 17.70
C PRO A 103 -20.80 6.30 17.04
N ASN A 104 -21.65 6.59 16.07
CA ASN A 104 -22.56 5.63 15.45
C ASN A 104 -22.30 5.52 13.94
N ILE A 105 -21.15 4.93 13.57
CA ILE A 105 -20.81 4.69 12.17
C ILE A 105 -20.91 3.20 11.85
N GLU A 106 -21.10 2.90 10.58
CA GLU A 106 -21.08 1.54 10.05
C GLU A 106 -19.64 1.06 9.79
N PRO A 107 -19.41 -0.26 9.61
CA PRO A 107 -18.08 -0.79 9.31
C PRO A 107 -17.43 -0.15 8.08
N ILE A 108 -18.23 0.14 7.04
CA ILE A 108 -17.78 0.81 5.82
C ILE A 108 -17.28 2.23 6.11
N ASP A 109 -18.00 2.99 6.94
CA ASP A 109 -17.64 4.35 7.29
C ASP A 109 -16.31 4.39 8.05
N LEU A 110 -16.07 3.42 8.96
CA LEU A 110 -14.80 3.28 9.66
C LEU A 110 -13.67 3.03 8.67
N ALA A 111 -13.88 2.14 7.70
CA ALA A 111 -12.90 1.84 6.67
C ALA A 111 -12.62 3.06 5.77
N ILE A 112 -13.65 3.80 5.37
CA ILE A 112 -13.53 5.05 4.61
C ILE A 112 -12.76 6.11 5.40
N CYS A 113 -13.12 6.35 6.66
CA CYS A 113 -12.41 7.29 7.53
C CYS A 113 -10.92 6.96 7.60
N ASN A 114 -10.59 5.68 7.77
CA ASN A 114 -9.21 5.23 7.81
C ASN A 114 -8.48 5.48 6.49
N VAL A 115 -9.10 5.11 5.36
CA VAL A 115 -8.51 5.33 4.02
C VAL A 115 -8.29 6.82 3.77
N VAL A 116 -9.23 7.68 4.13
CA VAL A 116 -9.10 9.15 3.98
C VAL A 116 -7.92 9.68 4.81
N ILE A 117 -7.78 9.27 6.07
CA ILE A 117 -6.68 9.69 6.93
C ILE A 117 -5.33 9.24 6.34
N ILE A 118 -5.24 7.97 5.94
CA ILE A 118 -4.02 7.40 5.33
C ILE A 118 -3.67 8.16 4.06
N LEU A 119 -4.65 8.36 3.17
CA LEU A 119 -4.47 9.01 1.88
C LEU A 119 -4.00 10.45 2.04
N ALA A 120 -4.61 11.20 2.96
CA ALA A 120 -4.23 12.57 3.25
C ALA A 120 -2.78 12.65 3.78
N LEU A 121 -2.43 11.83 4.77
CA LEU A 121 -1.07 11.78 5.32
C LEU A 121 -0.06 11.33 4.27
N PHE A 122 -0.40 10.33 3.47
CA PHE A 122 0.47 9.83 2.40
C PHE A 122 0.69 10.87 1.31
N TYR A 123 -0.37 11.56 0.87
CA TYR A 123 -0.25 12.60 -0.14
C TYR A 123 0.55 13.81 0.36
N ILE A 124 0.36 14.22 1.62
CA ILE A 124 1.20 15.24 2.27
C ILE A 124 2.67 14.80 2.28
N TRP A 125 2.96 13.52 2.52
CA TRP A 125 4.32 12.99 2.42
C TRP A 125 4.87 13.10 1.00
N ILE A 126 4.09 12.75 -0.04
CA ILE A 126 4.49 12.88 -1.44
C ILE A 126 4.89 14.33 -1.75
N GLU A 127 4.06 15.30 -1.41
CA GLU A 127 4.32 16.71 -1.71
C GLU A 127 5.53 17.26 -0.93
N ASN A 128 5.63 16.97 0.37
CA ASN A 128 6.60 17.61 1.26
C ASN A 128 7.95 16.88 1.35
N TYR A 129 8.05 15.64 0.91
CA TYR A 129 9.28 14.86 1.01
C TYR A 129 9.73 14.28 -0.31
N LEU A 130 8.82 13.72 -1.09
CA LEU A 130 9.18 13.13 -2.38
C LEU A 130 9.43 14.21 -3.43
N PHE A 131 8.53 15.19 -3.56
CA PHE A 131 8.60 16.23 -4.59
C PHE A 131 9.48 17.43 -4.26
N ILE A 132 10.05 17.49 -3.05
CA ILE A 132 11.13 18.45 -2.74
C ILE A 132 12.39 18.16 -3.54
N ASN A 133 12.62 16.92 -3.95
CA ASN A 133 13.77 16.58 -4.78
C ASN A 133 13.56 17.12 -6.20
N ASP A 134 14.44 18.03 -6.63
CA ASP A 134 14.43 18.65 -7.98
C ASP A 134 14.45 17.62 -9.11
N GLU A 135 14.96 16.41 -8.86
CA GLU A 135 14.99 15.32 -9.83
C GLU A 135 13.59 14.87 -10.30
N TYR A 136 12.54 15.09 -9.51
CA TYR A 136 11.16 14.71 -9.84
C TYR A 136 10.32 15.88 -10.34
N LYS A 137 10.87 17.09 -10.39
CA LYS A 137 10.14 18.33 -10.68
C LYS A 137 9.31 18.29 -11.97
N ASN A 138 9.84 17.64 -13.02
CA ASN A 138 9.17 17.56 -14.33
C ASN A 138 8.25 16.33 -14.48
N ASP A 139 8.23 15.43 -13.51
CA ASP A 139 7.54 14.15 -13.58
C ASP A 139 6.55 13.94 -12.42
N LYS A 140 6.24 15.00 -11.65
CA LYS A 140 5.33 14.91 -10.49
C LYS A 140 3.97 14.31 -10.86
N ALA A 141 3.39 14.73 -11.99
CA ALA A 141 2.07 14.27 -12.38
C ALA A 141 2.05 12.79 -12.77
N ILE A 142 3.04 12.32 -13.54
CA ILE A 142 3.14 10.90 -13.88
C ILE A 142 3.45 10.03 -12.65
N ILE A 143 4.23 10.53 -11.70
CA ILE A 143 4.48 9.84 -10.43
C ILE A 143 3.18 9.67 -9.65
N CYS A 144 2.36 10.73 -9.52
CA CYS A 144 1.04 10.63 -8.90
C CYS A 144 0.16 9.60 -9.62
N ALA A 145 0.08 9.67 -10.95
CA ALA A 145 -0.72 8.71 -11.72
C ALA A 145 -0.30 7.27 -11.45
N LEU A 146 1.01 6.98 -11.50
CA LEU A 146 1.53 5.63 -11.27
C LEU A 146 1.29 5.15 -9.83
N ILE A 147 1.44 6.03 -8.83
CA ILE A 147 1.13 5.68 -7.45
C ILE A 147 -0.34 5.26 -7.35
N PHE A 148 -1.28 6.06 -7.87
CA PHE A 148 -2.71 5.78 -7.76
C PHE A 148 -3.19 4.60 -8.61
N ILE A 149 -2.52 4.23 -9.71
CA ILE A 149 -2.81 3.00 -10.47
C ILE A 149 -2.62 1.74 -9.60
N PHE A 150 -1.62 1.75 -8.72
CA PHE A 150 -1.27 0.59 -7.90
C PHE A 150 -1.72 0.71 -6.43
N PHE A 151 -2.31 1.84 -6.05
CA PHE A 151 -2.73 2.06 -4.68
C PHE A 151 -3.98 1.25 -4.33
N SER A 152 -3.88 0.35 -3.37
CA SER A 152 -4.98 -0.52 -2.98
C SER A 152 -5.78 0.08 -1.81
N PHE A 153 -6.93 0.68 -2.09
CA PHE A 153 -7.87 1.16 -1.08
C PHE A 153 -8.38 0.03 -0.18
N VAL A 154 -8.63 -1.13 -0.77
CA VAL A 154 -9.07 -2.33 -0.05
C VAL A 154 -8.05 -2.71 1.02
N SER A 155 -6.78 -2.87 0.64
CA SER A 155 -5.72 -3.21 1.61
C SER A 155 -5.56 -2.16 2.72
N MET A 156 -5.80 -0.88 2.42
CA MET A 156 -5.75 0.21 3.42
C MET A 156 -6.92 0.14 4.39
N GLY A 157 -8.10 -0.19 3.91
CA GLY A 157 -9.30 -0.34 4.74
C GLY A 157 -9.23 -1.54 5.68
N TYR A 158 -8.64 -2.66 5.22
CA TYR A 158 -8.49 -3.88 6.04
C TYR A 158 -7.28 -3.84 6.98
N LEU A 159 -6.13 -3.40 6.52
CA LEU A 159 -4.88 -3.42 7.30
C LEU A 159 -4.62 -2.05 7.94
N GLN A 160 -5.63 -1.50 8.61
CA GLN A 160 -5.68 -0.13 9.09
C GLN A 160 -4.43 0.30 9.89
N ARG A 161 -4.07 -0.45 10.94
CA ARG A 161 -2.90 -0.16 11.78
C ARG A 161 -1.60 -0.20 11.00
N GLN A 162 -1.44 -1.23 10.17
CA GLN A 162 -0.24 -1.39 9.36
C GLN A 162 -0.11 -0.28 8.31
N ALA A 163 -1.22 0.11 7.69
CA ALA A 163 -1.24 1.18 6.70
C ALA A 163 -0.82 2.54 7.30
N LEU A 164 -1.37 2.91 8.46
CA LEU A 164 -0.97 4.11 9.21
C LEU A 164 0.51 4.05 9.61
N SER A 165 0.95 2.90 10.10
CA SER A 165 2.35 2.66 10.47
C SER A 165 3.31 2.87 9.29
N ILE A 166 2.99 2.37 8.10
CA ILE A 166 3.83 2.54 6.90
C ILE A 166 3.91 4.01 6.47
N VAL A 167 2.83 4.77 6.56
CA VAL A 167 2.89 6.21 6.25
C VAL A 167 3.88 6.92 7.20
N PHE A 168 3.81 6.68 8.51
CA PHE A 168 4.77 7.26 9.44
C PHE A 168 6.20 6.72 9.26
N LEU A 169 6.35 5.46 8.84
CA LEU A 169 7.65 4.90 8.44
C LEU A 169 8.24 5.69 7.27
N LEU A 170 7.45 6.04 6.26
CA LEU A 170 7.90 6.86 5.13
C LEU A 170 8.39 8.25 5.60
N TYR A 171 7.66 8.90 6.51
CA TYR A 171 8.10 10.15 7.13
C TYR A 171 9.42 9.97 7.89
N ALA A 172 9.57 8.91 8.69
CA ALA A 172 10.80 8.61 9.41
C ALA A 172 11.99 8.39 8.48
N LEU A 173 11.81 7.66 7.38
CA LEU A 173 12.87 7.42 6.40
C LEU A 173 13.30 8.69 5.67
N SER A 174 12.37 9.61 5.43
CA SER A 174 12.59 10.80 4.61
C SER A 174 13.15 11.99 5.40
N THR A 175 12.91 12.06 6.70
CA THR A 175 13.37 13.19 7.52
C THR A 175 14.86 13.16 7.78
N LYS A 176 15.50 14.35 7.73
CA LYS A 176 16.94 14.55 8.05
C LYS A 176 17.18 14.90 9.52
N ARG A 177 16.17 15.47 10.20
CA ARG A 177 16.30 15.91 11.60
C ARG A 177 16.08 14.72 12.54
N PHE A 178 17.02 14.49 13.45
CA PHE A 178 16.97 13.35 14.38
C PHE A 178 15.71 13.36 15.27
N ALA A 179 15.33 14.52 15.80
CA ALA A 179 14.10 14.64 16.61
C ALA A 179 12.84 14.25 15.80
N SER A 180 12.70 14.75 14.58
CA SER A 180 11.58 14.38 13.69
C SER A 180 11.62 12.89 13.33
N PHE A 181 12.82 12.32 13.13
CA PHE A 181 12.99 10.89 12.92
C PHE A 181 12.45 10.08 14.11
N LEU A 182 12.83 10.45 15.34
CA LEU A 182 12.35 9.76 16.54
C LEU A 182 10.84 9.85 16.70
N ILE A 183 10.24 11.03 16.45
CA ILE A 183 8.78 11.22 16.52
C ILE A 183 8.08 10.30 15.52
N PHE A 184 8.47 10.33 14.25
CA PHE A 184 7.80 9.52 13.22
C PHE A 184 8.09 8.03 13.37
N ALA A 185 9.26 7.64 13.83
CA ALA A 185 9.59 6.25 14.14
C ALA A 185 8.75 5.73 15.32
N SER A 186 8.58 6.53 16.39
CA SER A 186 7.70 6.19 17.50
C SER A 186 6.23 6.09 17.05
N LEU A 187 5.73 7.08 16.28
CA LEU A 187 4.38 7.01 15.72
C LEU A 187 4.19 5.76 14.88
N SER A 188 5.12 5.45 13.99
CA SER A 188 5.06 4.23 13.18
C SER A 188 4.97 2.97 14.07
N THR A 189 5.79 2.89 15.12
CA THR A 189 5.86 1.73 16.02
C THR A 189 4.60 1.57 16.87
N VAL A 190 4.03 2.67 17.42
CA VAL A 190 2.81 2.60 18.24
C VAL A 190 1.55 2.25 17.44
N PHE A 191 1.56 2.46 16.11
CA PHE A 191 0.52 1.93 15.25
C PHE A 191 0.74 0.45 14.93
N HIS A 192 2.00 0.04 14.69
CA HIS A 192 2.30 -1.37 14.40
C HIS A 192 3.77 -1.71 14.70
N LEU A 193 3.98 -2.65 15.64
CA LEU A 193 5.32 -3.00 16.16
C LEU A 193 6.31 -3.47 15.10
N THR A 194 5.82 -4.13 14.03
CA THR A 194 6.68 -4.62 12.94
C THR A 194 7.40 -3.52 12.18
N SER A 195 6.97 -2.27 12.31
CA SER A 195 7.65 -1.14 11.66
C SER A 195 9.00 -0.81 12.28
N LEU A 196 9.20 -1.07 13.57
CA LEU A 196 10.47 -0.75 14.24
C LEU A 196 11.67 -1.49 13.60
N PRO A 197 11.66 -2.83 13.47
CA PRO A 197 12.74 -3.53 12.78
C PRO A 197 12.86 -3.09 11.31
N LEU A 198 11.77 -2.76 10.63
CA LEU A 198 11.81 -2.28 9.23
C LEU A 198 12.48 -0.91 9.13
N ILE A 199 12.21 0.03 10.05
CA ILE A 199 12.86 1.34 10.08
C ILE A 199 14.37 1.19 10.23
N ILE A 200 14.80 0.38 11.19
CA ILE A 200 16.23 0.12 11.45
C ILE A 200 16.87 -0.47 10.20
N LEU A 201 16.26 -1.50 9.64
CA LEU A 201 16.75 -2.19 8.47
C LEU A 201 16.87 -1.29 7.25
N TYR A 202 15.83 -0.51 6.92
CA TYR A 202 15.87 0.43 5.79
C TYR A 202 16.91 1.54 5.97
N LYS A 203 17.09 2.04 7.21
CA LYS A 203 18.18 3.01 7.50
C LYS A 203 19.56 2.40 7.34
N LEU A 204 19.76 1.14 7.68
CA LEU A 204 21.01 0.42 7.43
C LEU A 204 21.23 0.20 5.93
N LEU A 205 20.22 -0.30 5.22
CA LEU A 205 20.27 -0.52 3.78
C LEU A 205 20.57 0.76 2.98
N ALA A 206 20.07 1.91 3.44
CA ALA A 206 20.35 3.20 2.82
C ALA A 206 21.85 3.53 2.73
N ARG A 207 22.69 2.94 3.61
CA ARG A 207 24.13 3.19 3.68
C ARG A 207 24.97 2.16 2.96
N ILE A 208 24.42 1.01 2.60
CA ILE A 208 25.18 -0.11 2.04
C ILE A 208 25.31 0.09 0.53
N LYS A 209 26.56 0.13 0.04
CA LYS A 209 26.83 0.14 -1.39
C LYS A 209 26.86 -1.29 -1.92
N ILE A 210 25.73 -1.73 -2.50
CA ILE A 210 25.62 -3.06 -3.14
C ILE A 210 26.07 -2.92 -4.59
N SER A 211 27.16 -3.60 -4.96
CA SER A 211 27.59 -3.74 -6.36
C SER A 211 26.69 -4.73 -7.09
N PHE A 212 26.69 -4.67 -8.43
CA PHE A 212 25.90 -5.60 -9.25
C PHE A 212 26.22 -7.07 -8.95
N SER A 213 27.51 -7.40 -8.83
CA SER A 213 27.94 -8.77 -8.50
C SER A 213 27.46 -9.22 -7.11
N ARG A 214 27.51 -8.33 -6.11
CA ARG A 214 26.97 -8.64 -4.78
C ARG A 214 25.45 -8.82 -4.82
N MET A 215 24.75 -8.06 -5.64
CA MET A 215 23.31 -8.20 -5.84
C MET A 215 22.98 -9.61 -6.37
N LEU A 216 23.73 -10.13 -7.35
CA LEU A 216 23.54 -11.50 -7.84
C LEU A 216 23.77 -12.55 -6.75
N VAL A 217 24.80 -12.36 -5.91
CA VAL A 217 25.04 -13.25 -4.75
C VAL A 217 23.87 -13.18 -3.78
N PHE A 218 23.35 -11.98 -3.47
CA PHE A 218 22.17 -11.83 -2.62
C PHE A 218 20.96 -12.56 -3.21
N LEU A 219 20.70 -12.45 -4.51
CA LEU A 219 19.60 -13.18 -5.17
C LEU A 219 19.73 -14.69 -4.96
N ILE A 220 20.92 -15.25 -5.16
CA ILE A 220 21.18 -16.69 -4.96
C ILE A 220 20.95 -17.08 -3.50
N VAL A 221 21.54 -16.33 -2.56
CA VAL A 221 21.37 -16.58 -1.12
C VAL A 221 19.89 -16.52 -0.71
N PHE A 222 19.15 -15.52 -1.22
CA PHE A 222 17.71 -15.41 -0.92
C PHE A 222 16.90 -16.59 -1.49
N VAL A 223 17.21 -17.08 -2.66
CA VAL A 223 16.56 -18.29 -3.20
C VAL A 223 16.84 -19.49 -2.30
N LEU A 224 18.08 -19.69 -1.84
CA LEU A 224 18.42 -20.75 -0.89
C LEU A 224 17.67 -20.60 0.44
N VAL A 225 17.62 -19.38 1.00
CA VAL A 225 16.87 -19.06 2.22
C VAL A 225 15.37 -19.32 2.03
N PHE A 226 14.80 -18.94 0.89
CA PHE A 226 13.41 -19.26 0.55
C PHE A 226 13.13 -20.76 0.58
N LEU A 227 13.99 -21.56 -0.07
CA LEU A 227 13.85 -23.02 -0.07
C LEU A 227 13.96 -23.62 1.33
N LEU A 228 14.88 -23.10 2.16
CA LEU A 228 15.04 -23.50 3.56
C LEU A 228 13.81 -23.13 4.40
N ILE A 229 13.33 -21.87 4.30
CA ILE A 229 12.12 -21.42 5.02
C ILE A 229 10.93 -22.27 4.59
N ARG A 230 10.71 -22.47 3.30
CA ARG A 230 9.61 -23.28 2.79
C ARG A 230 9.63 -24.71 3.34
N TYR A 231 10.81 -25.30 3.45
CA TYR A 231 10.96 -26.69 3.90
C TYR A 231 10.83 -26.83 5.43
N TYR A 232 11.43 -25.90 6.19
CA TYR A 232 11.54 -26.01 7.65
C TYR A 232 10.54 -25.14 8.42
N PHE A 233 9.79 -24.27 7.76
CA PHE A 233 8.94 -23.28 8.43
C PHE A 233 7.95 -23.91 9.43
N TYR A 234 7.24 -24.94 9.00
CA TYR A 234 6.28 -25.67 9.85
C TYR A 234 6.99 -26.39 11.00
N GLY A 235 8.13 -26.98 10.75
CA GLY A 235 8.93 -27.62 11.79
C GLY A 235 9.49 -26.63 12.82
N LEU A 236 9.90 -25.45 12.38
CA LEU A 236 10.35 -24.37 13.27
C LEU A 236 9.19 -23.84 14.13
N ILE A 237 8.01 -23.61 13.54
CA ILE A 237 6.84 -23.18 14.31
C ILE A 237 6.49 -24.23 15.36
N SER A 238 6.42 -25.51 15.02
CA SER A 238 6.10 -26.58 15.96
C SER A 238 7.13 -26.70 17.10
N LEU A 239 8.42 -26.51 16.81
CA LEU A 239 9.49 -26.49 17.82
C LEU A 239 9.35 -25.29 18.78
N VAL A 240 9.07 -24.12 18.26
CA VAL A 240 8.91 -22.92 19.08
C VAL A 240 7.64 -22.98 19.92
N MET A 241 6.53 -23.48 19.37
CA MET A 241 5.29 -23.73 20.12
C MET A 241 5.48 -24.79 21.20
N GLY A 242 6.23 -25.86 20.91
CA GLY A 242 6.54 -26.92 21.87
C GLY A 242 7.53 -26.50 22.98
N SER A 243 8.28 -25.41 22.79
CA SER A 243 9.27 -24.96 23.79
C SER A 243 8.68 -24.21 24.98
N GLY A 244 7.37 -23.90 24.99
CA GLY A 244 6.72 -23.13 26.06
C GLY A 244 7.16 -21.65 26.15
N LEU A 245 7.95 -21.17 25.20
CA LEU A 245 8.36 -19.78 25.15
C LEU A 245 7.17 -18.91 24.72
N SER A 246 6.72 -18.04 25.61
CA SER A 246 5.70 -17.02 25.31
C SER A 246 6.34 -15.85 24.54
N ILE A 247 6.62 -16.04 23.26
CA ILE A 247 7.08 -14.97 22.40
C ILE A 247 5.86 -14.24 21.83
N PRO A 248 5.73 -12.92 22.06
CA PRO A 248 4.65 -12.13 21.46
C PRO A 248 4.57 -12.35 19.95
N GLY A 249 3.39 -12.67 19.44
CA GLY A 249 3.18 -12.89 18.00
C GLY A 249 3.36 -14.34 17.50
N ILE A 250 3.79 -15.30 18.32
CA ILE A 250 3.88 -16.72 17.92
C ILE A 250 2.51 -17.28 17.52
N HIS A 251 1.46 -16.90 18.23
CA HIS A 251 0.09 -17.30 17.88
C HIS A 251 -0.31 -16.84 16.47
N LYS A 252 0.21 -15.68 16.01
CA LYS A 252 0.00 -15.19 14.64
C LYS A 252 0.74 -16.03 13.61
N LEU A 253 1.93 -16.56 13.92
CA LEU A 253 2.63 -17.47 13.02
C LEU A 253 1.89 -18.80 12.84
N ASN A 254 1.25 -19.30 13.89
CA ASN A 254 0.41 -20.48 13.79
C ASN A 254 -0.81 -20.22 12.89
N PHE A 255 -1.47 -19.08 13.08
CA PHE A 255 -2.55 -18.65 12.20
C PHE A 255 -2.11 -18.61 10.71
N TYR A 256 -0.94 -18.06 10.40
CA TYR A 256 -0.41 -18.06 9.02
C TYR A 256 -0.07 -19.46 8.51
N SER A 257 0.24 -20.43 9.38
CA SER A 257 0.53 -21.79 8.98
C SER A 257 -0.70 -22.61 8.58
N GLU A 258 -1.89 -22.21 9.05
CA GLU A 258 -3.16 -22.88 8.77
C GLU A 258 -3.76 -22.48 7.41
N PHE A 259 -3.31 -21.36 6.83
CA PHE A 259 -3.77 -20.91 5.52
C PHE A 259 -3.15 -21.72 4.38
N ASN A 260 -3.98 -22.31 3.56
CA ASN A 260 -3.56 -23.05 2.37
C ASN A 260 -2.96 -22.13 1.30
N PHE A 261 -2.00 -22.65 0.54
CA PHE A 261 -1.25 -21.98 -0.55
C PHE A 261 -2.10 -21.35 -1.67
N SER A 262 -3.42 -21.51 -1.68
CA SER A 262 -4.34 -21.08 -2.74
C SER A 262 -4.53 -19.57 -2.85
N VAL A 263 -4.01 -18.76 -1.91
CA VAL A 263 -4.22 -17.30 -1.85
C VAL A 263 -3.08 -16.51 -2.54
N LEU A 264 -2.20 -17.17 -3.27
CA LEU A 264 -1.10 -16.49 -3.96
C LEU A 264 -1.67 -15.67 -5.12
N SER A 265 -1.64 -14.34 -4.99
CA SER A 265 -2.01 -13.45 -6.08
C SER A 265 -0.99 -13.56 -7.21
N VAL A 266 -1.33 -14.32 -8.26
CA VAL A 266 -0.51 -14.43 -9.48
C VAL A 266 -0.19 -13.05 -10.05
N LYS A 267 -1.13 -12.11 -9.95
CA LYS A 267 -0.96 -10.70 -10.35
C LYS A 267 0.22 -10.06 -9.59
N ASN A 268 0.24 -10.16 -8.26
CA ASN A 268 1.31 -9.58 -7.43
C ASN A 268 2.66 -10.24 -7.71
N LEU A 269 2.68 -11.55 -7.91
CA LEU A 269 3.89 -12.29 -8.28
C LEU A 269 4.48 -11.78 -9.60
N VAL A 270 3.65 -11.70 -10.65
CA VAL A 270 4.09 -11.23 -11.98
C VAL A 270 4.58 -9.79 -11.92
N LEU A 271 3.86 -8.89 -11.24
CA LEU A 271 4.27 -7.49 -11.09
C LEU A 271 5.61 -7.36 -10.36
N ASN A 272 5.82 -8.14 -9.30
CA ASN A 272 7.07 -8.12 -8.55
C ASN A 272 8.24 -8.71 -9.36
N LEU A 273 8.03 -9.77 -10.11
CA LEU A 273 9.05 -10.31 -11.04
C LEU A 273 9.41 -9.30 -12.13
N LEU A 274 8.41 -8.62 -12.69
CA LEU A 274 8.62 -7.57 -13.69
C LEU A 274 9.46 -6.43 -13.11
N LEU A 275 9.09 -5.92 -11.93
CA LEU A 275 9.81 -4.83 -11.28
C LEU A 275 11.26 -5.22 -10.96
N LEU A 276 11.50 -6.44 -10.46
CA LEU A 276 12.84 -6.96 -10.20
C LEU A 276 13.66 -7.06 -11.49
N SER A 277 13.07 -7.59 -12.56
CA SER A 277 13.74 -7.71 -13.87
C SER A 277 14.17 -6.35 -14.41
N ILE A 278 13.28 -5.35 -14.35
CA ILE A 278 13.59 -3.98 -14.79
C ILE A 278 14.66 -3.35 -13.89
N LEU A 279 14.61 -3.56 -12.56
CA LEU A 279 15.64 -3.09 -11.63
C LEU A 279 17.02 -3.66 -11.97
N VAL A 280 17.12 -4.96 -12.25
CA VAL A 280 18.37 -5.62 -12.63
C VAL A 280 18.95 -5.02 -13.91
N LEU A 281 18.12 -4.80 -14.93
CA LEU A 281 18.52 -4.19 -16.19
C LEU A 281 19.00 -2.73 -16.03
N ASN A 282 18.45 -2.00 -15.09
CA ASN A 282 18.75 -0.58 -14.86
C ASN A 282 19.53 -0.33 -13.56
N TRP A 283 20.21 -1.33 -12.99
CA TRP A 283 20.83 -1.32 -11.68
C TRP A 283 21.66 -0.07 -11.36
N SER A 284 22.50 0.37 -12.30
CA SER A 284 23.41 1.50 -12.11
C SER A 284 22.74 2.88 -12.21
N ARG A 285 21.50 2.93 -12.68
CA ARG A 285 20.79 4.19 -12.99
C ARG A 285 19.78 4.57 -11.89
N VAL A 286 19.47 3.64 -10.99
CA VAL A 286 18.55 3.87 -9.90
C VAL A 286 19.32 4.38 -8.68
N ASP A 287 18.80 5.39 -8.02
CA ASP A 287 19.37 5.95 -6.79
C ASP A 287 19.63 4.88 -5.75
N LEU A 288 20.77 4.99 -5.04
CA LEU A 288 21.25 3.96 -4.10
C LEU A 288 20.22 3.63 -3.02
N PHE A 289 19.59 4.66 -2.45
CA PHE A 289 18.63 4.49 -1.37
C PHE A 289 17.42 3.68 -1.82
N TRP A 290 16.76 4.13 -2.89
CA TRP A 290 15.57 3.47 -3.41
C TRP A 290 15.87 2.10 -3.99
N ARG A 291 17.00 1.96 -4.70
CA ARG A 291 17.46 0.70 -5.26
C ARG A 291 17.56 -0.41 -4.20
N ASN A 292 18.16 -0.09 -3.05
CA ASN A 292 18.32 -1.06 -1.98
C ASN A 292 16.98 -1.39 -1.31
N ILE A 293 16.09 -0.40 -1.12
CA ILE A 293 14.74 -0.61 -0.58
C ILE A 293 13.95 -1.52 -1.52
N ILE A 294 13.94 -1.23 -2.83
CA ILE A 294 13.24 -2.05 -3.84
C ILE A 294 13.78 -3.47 -3.82
N LEU A 295 15.10 -3.64 -3.91
CA LEU A 295 15.73 -4.96 -3.90
C LEU A 295 15.34 -5.74 -2.65
N PHE A 296 15.50 -5.13 -1.47
CA PHE A 296 15.21 -5.80 -0.21
C PHE A 296 13.71 -6.17 -0.09
N SER A 297 12.82 -5.26 -0.41
CA SER A 297 11.38 -5.51 -0.35
C SER A 297 10.97 -6.64 -1.30
N MET A 298 11.58 -6.70 -2.49
CA MET A 298 11.32 -7.79 -3.43
C MET A 298 11.87 -9.12 -2.94
N LEU A 299 13.10 -9.13 -2.46
CA LEU A 299 13.71 -10.35 -1.96
C LEU A 299 12.95 -10.91 -0.77
N THR A 300 12.54 -10.07 0.18
CA THR A 300 11.71 -10.51 1.32
C THR A 300 10.33 -10.97 0.88
N TYR A 301 9.71 -10.33 -0.12
CA TYR A 301 8.48 -10.82 -0.72
C TYR A 301 8.63 -12.25 -1.22
N PHE A 302 9.67 -12.53 -2.01
CA PHE A 302 9.91 -13.88 -2.55
C PHE A 302 10.30 -14.89 -1.48
N VAL A 303 11.08 -14.50 -0.46
CA VAL A 303 11.45 -15.40 0.65
C VAL A 303 10.23 -15.87 1.43
N PHE A 304 9.30 -14.97 1.71
CA PHE A 304 8.10 -15.29 2.46
C PHE A 304 6.90 -15.69 1.59
N LEU A 305 7.09 -15.88 0.29
CA LEU A 305 6.03 -16.27 -0.64
C LEU A 305 5.36 -17.60 -0.25
N GLY A 306 6.10 -18.48 0.44
CA GLY A 306 5.59 -19.74 0.97
C GLY A 306 4.74 -19.61 2.23
N VAL A 307 4.64 -18.42 2.83
CA VAL A 307 3.88 -18.15 4.04
C VAL A 307 2.77 -17.17 3.69
N PRO A 308 1.51 -17.63 3.59
CA PRO A 308 0.39 -16.79 3.17
C PRO A 308 0.29 -15.52 4.01
N LEU A 309 -0.09 -14.41 3.39
CA LEU A 309 -0.24 -13.08 3.98
C LEU A 309 1.03 -12.47 4.58
N LEU A 310 2.03 -13.26 5.00
CA LEU A 310 3.24 -12.74 5.64
C LEU A 310 4.11 -11.96 4.63
N SER A 311 4.24 -12.47 3.40
CA SER A 311 4.98 -11.80 2.32
C SER A 311 4.42 -10.41 2.03
N GLU A 312 3.11 -10.26 2.02
CA GLU A 312 2.43 -9.00 1.78
C GLU A 312 2.54 -8.06 2.98
N ARG A 313 2.32 -8.57 4.19
CA ARG A 313 2.39 -7.77 5.42
C ARG A 313 3.80 -7.22 5.70
N ILE A 314 4.85 -8.00 5.54
CA ILE A 314 6.23 -7.52 5.73
C ILE A 314 6.60 -6.46 4.66
N ASN A 315 6.10 -6.64 3.45
CA ASN A 315 6.42 -5.77 2.31
C ASN A 315 5.34 -4.75 1.99
N PHE A 316 4.54 -4.36 2.96
CA PHE A 316 3.43 -3.44 2.73
C PHE A 316 3.89 -2.08 2.15
N ILE A 317 5.12 -1.65 2.42
CA ILE A 317 5.73 -0.48 1.76
C ILE A 317 5.78 -0.62 0.23
N LEU A 318 5.93 -1.85 -0.27
CA LEU A 318 5.93 -2.12 -1.70
C LEU A 318 4.57 -1.80 -2.33
N PHE A 319 3.48 -2.11 -1.64
CA PHE A 319 2.13 -1.81 -2.13
C PHE A 319 1.81 -0.31 -2.13
N PHE A 320 2.35 0.45 -1.16
CA PHE A 320 2.23 1.90 -1.16
C PHE A 320 3.00 2.57 -2.29
N LEU A 321 4.21 2.10 -2.53
CA LEU A 321 5.17 2.76 -3.40
C LEU A 321 5.40 2.04 -4.73
N PHE A 322 4.63 0.99 -5.06
CA PHE A 322 4.87 0.21 -6.27
C PHE A 322 4.93 1.07 -7.53
N GLY A 323 3.98 1.97 -7.71
CA GLY A 323 3.95 2.89 -8.85
C GLY A 323 5.15 3.82 -8.90
N PHE A 324 5.59 4.33 -7.74
CA PHE A 324 6.81 5.13 -7.65
C PHE A 324 8.08 4.30 -7.91
N PHE A 325 8.16 3.09 -7.40
CA PHE A 325 9.27 2.17 -7.68
C PHE A 325 9.33 1.82 -9.16
N PHE A 326 8.18 1.54 -9.77
CA PHE A 326 8.11 1.32 -11.21
C PHE A 326 8.60 2.55 -11.99
N TYR A 327 8.18 3.76 -11.61
CA TYR A 327 8.69 4.99 -12.20
C TYR A 327 10.23 5.07 -12.13
N LEU A 328 10.81 4.81 -10.96
CA LEU A 328 12.26 4.89 -10.76
C LEU A 328 13.05 3.92 -11.64
N VAL A 329 12.62 2.65 -11.68
CA VAL A 329 13.38 1.60 -12.38
C VAL A 329 13.16 1.62 -13.90
N SER A 330 12.04 2.15 -14.38
CA SER A 330 11.66 2.15 -15.80
C SER A 330 11.78 3.53 -16.46
N ILE A 331 10.90 4.45 -16.09
CA ILE A 331 10.74 5.74 -16.77
C ILE A 331 11.93 6.67 -16.49
N LYS A 332 12.32 6.82 -15.22
CA LYS A 332 13.45 7.67 -14.80
C LYS A 332 14.78 7.07 -15.23
N ALA A 333 14.97 5.77 -15.05
CA ALA A 333 16.21 5.10 -15.41
C ALA A 333 16.43 4.95 -16.93
N SER A 334 15.41 5.20 -17.75
CA SER A 334 15.50 5.08 -19.21
C SER A 334 16.16 6.30 -19.83
N ASN A 335 17.30 6.10 -20.50
CA ASN A 335 17.99 7.16 -21.28
C ASN A 335 17.37 7.37 -22.67
N ASN A 336 16.55 6.42 -23.14
CA ASN A 336 15.96 6.47 -24.47
C ASN A 336 14.49 6.85 -24.38
N MET A 337 14.11 7.86 -25.16
CA MET A 337 12.71 8.32 -25.21
C MET A 337 11.75 7.24 -25.71
N LEU A 338 12.22 6.34 -26.59
CA LEU A 338 11.43 5.21 -27.08
C LEU A 338 11.11 4.25 -25.93
N ASN A 339 12.11 3.85 -25.15
CA ASN A 339 11.91 2.95 -24.01
C ASN A 339 10.95 3.57 -22.97
N ARG A 340 11.09 4.88 -22.69
CA ARG A 340 10.17 5.59 -21.81
C ARG A 340 8.72 5.49 -22.31
N ARG A 341 8.49 5.69 -23.60
CA ARG A 341 7.15 5.55 -24.23
C ARG A 341 6.63 4.11 -24.13
N VAL A 342 7.49 3.12 -24.37
CA VAL A 342 7.11 1.69 -24.23
C VAL A 342 6.65 1.37 -22.82
N TYR A 343 7.37 1.83 -21.79
CA TYR A 343 6.95 1.62 -20.39
C TYR A 343 5.64 2.32 -20.07
N ILE A 344 5.44 3.54 -20.54
CA ILE A 344 4.18 4.28 -20.35
C ILE A 344 3.03 3.54 -21.06
N SER A 345 3.22 3.11 -22.31
CA SER A 345 2.20 2.36 -23.05
C SER A 345 1.86 1.03 -22.38
N PHE A 346 2.86 0.32 -21.86
CA PHE A 346 2.66 -0.90 -21.09
C PHE A 346 1.78 -0.67 -19.85
N ILE A 347 2.09 0.37 -19.07
CA ILE A 347 1.31 0.71 -17.87
C ILE A 347 -0.11 1.13 -18.22
N LEU A 348 -0.29 1.93 -19.27
CA LEU A 348 -1.64 2.33 -19.71
C LEU A 348 -2.45 1.14 -20.17
N LEU A 349 -1.85 0.21 -20.93
CA LEU A 349 -2.48 -1.04 -21.34
C LEU A 349 -2.85 -1.90 -20.11
N TYR A 350 -1.90 -2.12 -19.22
CA TYR A 350 -2.12 -2.85 -17.97
C TYR A 350 -3.29 -2.26 -17.17
N PHE A 351 -3.26 -0.94 -16.94
CA PHE A 351 -4.29 -0.21 -16.21
C PHE A 351 -5.66 -0.31 -16.87
N SER A 352 -5.71 -0.12 -18.20
CA SER A 352 -6.96 -0.25 -18.96
C SER A 352 -7.54 -1.66 -18.90
N LEU A 353 -6.69 -2.69 -18.99
CA LEU A 353 -7.11 -4.09 -18.88
C LEU A 353 -7.56 -4.45 -17.45
N ASP A 354 -6.89 -3.93 -16.43
CA ASP A 354 -7.26 -4.17 -15.03
C ASP A 354 -8.62 -3.53 -14.71
N CYS A 355 -8.85 -2.28 -15.15
CA CYS A 355 -10.14 -1.62 -15.01
C CYS A 355 -11.23 -2.32 -15.82
N PHE A 356 -10.95 -2.70 -17.08
CA PHE A 356 -11.90 -3.44 -17.92
C PHE A 356 -12.28 -4.79 -17.28
N LYS A 357 -11.30 -5.54 -16.79
CA LYS A 357 -11.55 -6.78 -16.06
C LYS A 357 -12.42 -6.56 -14.84
N SER A 358 -12.13 -5.53 -14.06
CA SER A 358 -12.90 -5.19 -12.86
C SER A 358 -14.35 -4.84 -13.16
N VAL A 359 -14.64 -4.18 -14.30
CA VAL A 359 -15.99 -3.79 -14.72
C VAL A 359 -16.76 -4.96 -15.35
N VAL A 360 -16.08 -5.80 -16.16
CA VAL A 360 -16.76 -6.81 -16.99
C VAL A 360 -16.80 -8.19 -16.34
N MET A 361 -15.80 -8.52 -15.52
CA MET A 361 -15.62 -9.85 -14.93
C MET A 361 -15.93 -9.88 -13.42
N ALA A 362 -16.75 -8.99 -12.94
CA ALA A 362 -17.10 -8.87 -11.52
C ALA A 362 -17.82 -10.11 -10.96
N THR A 363 -17.14 -11.25 -10.97
CA THR A 363 -17.64 -12.53 -10.46
C THR A 363 -17.08 -12.87 -9.07
N THR A 364 -16.22 -12.03 -8.49
CA THR A 364 -15.62 -12.25 -7.17
C THR A 364 -15.89 -11.07 -6.24
N SER A 365 -15.99 -11.32 -4.95
CA SER A 365 -16.24 -10.32 -3.90
C SER A 365 -15.33 -9.09 -3.96
N GLU A 366 -14.11 -9.24 -4.47
CA GLU A 366 -13.18 -8.11 -4.68
C GLU A 366 -13.64 -7.11 -5.75
N TYR A 367 -14.54 -7.52 -6.66
CA TYR A 367 -15.00 -6.72 -7.81
C TYR A 367 -16.48 -6.40 -7.77
N GLU A 368 -17.24 -6.89 -6.80
CA GLU A 368 -18.68 -6.65 -6.68
C GLU A 368 -19.02 -5.17 -6.64
N TYR A 369 -18.20 -4.37 -5.97
CA TYR A 369 -18.40 -2.93 -5.88
C TYR A 369 -18.27 -2.19 -7.23
N TRP A 370 -17.57 -2.75 -8.23
CA TRP A 370 -17.55 -2.18 -9.56
C TRP A 370 -18.88 -2.37 -10.31
N ASN A 371 -19.65 -3.38 -9.90
CA ASN A 371 -20.99 -3.65 -10.45
C ASN A 371 -22.09 -2.83 -9.78
N ALA A 372 -21.85 -2.34 -8.57
CA ALA A 372 -22.82 -1.52 -7.85
C ALA A 372 -23.06 -0.17 -8.56
N PHE A 373 -22.10 0.27 -9.40
CA PHE A 373 -22.28 1.48 -10.19
C PHE A 373 -22.48 1.16 -11.65
N ASP A 374 -23.53 1.71 -12.23
CA ASP A 374 -23.67 1.76 -13.68
C ASP A 374 -22.49 2.51 -14.27
N PHE A 375 -21.96 2.01 -15.41
CA PHE A 375 -20.81 2.61 -16.07
C PHE A 375 -21.05 4.10 -16.40
N ILE A 376 -22.31 4.43 -16.77
CA ILE A 376 -22.80 5.81 -16.89
C ILE A 376 -24.19 5.86 -16.23
N GLY A 377 -24.33 6.67 -15.21
CA GLY A 377 -25.62 6.89 -14.56
C GLY A 377 -26.57 7.76 -15.39
N TYR A 378 -27.86 7.59 -15.18
CA TYR A 378 -28.92 8.31 -15.92
C TYR A 378 -29.05 9.76 -15.49
N TYR A 379 -28.65 10.10 -14.26
CA TYR A 379 -28.69 11.46 -13.71
C TYR A 379 -27.44 11.76 -12.86
N PRO A 380 -27.10 13.02 -12.65
CA PRO A 380 -25.93 13.37 -11.85
C PRO A 380 -26.06 12.85 -10.43
N PHE A 381 -24.95 12.33 -9.87
CA PHE A 381 -24.85 11.82 -8.51
C PHE A 381 -25.80 10.68 -8.14
N TYR A 382 -26.28 9.90 -9.15
CA TYR A 382 -27.15 8.73 -8.95
C TYR A 382 -26.62 7.72 -7.92
N TYR A 383 -25.33 7.68 -7.73
CA TYR A 383 -24.67 6.77 -6.81
C TYR A 383 -24.86 7.14 -5.32
N PHE A 384 -25.33 8.35 -4.99
CA PHE A 384 -25.72 8.67 -3.63
C PHE A 384 -27.02 8.00 -3.20
N ASP A 385 -27.86 7.62 -4.15
CA ASP A 385 -29.07 6.86 -3.86
C ASP A 385 -28.78 5.35 -3.67
N LEU A 386 -27.56 4.91 -3.99
CA LEU A 386 -27.08 3.53 -3.84
C LEU A 386 -26.22 3.33 -2.57
N LEU A 387 -25.78 4.39 -1.94
CA LEU A 387 -25.02 4.40 -0.70
C LEU A 387 -25.95 4.52 0.49
#